data_48732e27a1c6f7d130b5496cdc5dde53
#
_entry.id   48732e27a1c6f7d130b5496cdc5dde53
#
_cell.length_a   1.000
_cell.length_b   1.000
_cell.length_c   1.000
_cell.angle_alpha   90.00
_cell.angle_beta   90.00
_cell.angle_gamma   90.00
#
_symmetry.space_group_name_H-M   'P 1'
#
loop_
_entity.id
_entity.type
_entity.pdbx_description
1 polymer ?
#
loop_
_entity_poly.entity_id
_entity_poly.type
_entity_poly.pdbx_seq_one_letter_code
_entity_poly.pdbx_strand_id
1 'polypeptide(L)'
;MMLGAVDTIMLSQYSDNAVAAVGVVNQLIMFAFLIFEVINLGTSVLCSQYLGAKKQKNVVQVVGVAILLNLVLGLVVSAILHYGAPLLLTLMGLRPELMVYGVGYMEIVGAFAFFQALSLTVSASLRSANKAVYPMMVIVVVNILNIIGNYSLIFGKFGMPALGVEGAAISTAFARGVSMIILFIILFRKYIPKFPIDYFRPFPFVELKNLLKIGLPSAGENMSYSLSQVLLTYFINMLGNEALTTRTYVVNMVMFVYLFAIAMAQGGAICIGHLVGEKKIRAAYLLGKYVMRISILVSLVLSCIWALMGHTLFSWLTDNAEIVRLGTVILFVDVILEVGRAINIYATNALRATGDVNYPFYVGVVVQWSIAVGCGYLFGLYWGWGLVGMWCAFLLDENIRGIIFVRRWNSMKWAKKGFVK
;
A
#
# COMPACT_ATOMS: atom_id res chain seq x y z
N MET A 1 -7.65 -3.27 -2.72
CA MET A 1 -8.43 -3.53 -1.48
C MET A 1 -9.91 -3.72 -1.74
N MET A 2 -10.63 -2.81 -2.42
CA MET A 2 -12.09 -2.98 -2.66
C MET A 2 -12.43 -4.26 -3.43
N LEU A 3 -11.72 -4.62 -4.50
CA LEU A 3 -11.94 -5.85 -5.25
C LEU A 3 -11.92 -7.10 -4.35
N GLY A 4 -10.89 -7.25 -3.53
CA GLY A 4 -10.80 -8.39 -2.61
C GLY A 4 -11.89 -8.44 -1.53
N ALA A 5 -12.36 -7.27 -1.06
CA ALA A 5 -13.47 -7.20 -0.11
C ALA A 5 -14.80 -7.62 -0.76
N VAL A 6 -15.05 -7.18 -1.99
CA VAL A 6 -16.24 -7.60 -2.76
C VAL A 6 -16.22 -9.10 -3.02
N ASP A 7 -15.08 -9.63 -3.47
CA ASP A 7 -14.90 -11.07 -3.67
C ASP A 7 -15.23 -11.84 -2.39
N THR A 8 -14.69 -11.40 -1.25
CA THR A 8 -14.92 -12.04 0.05
C THR A 8 -16.40 -12.03 0.46
N ILE A 9 -17.09 -10.88 0.32
CA ILE A 9 -18.52 -10.76 0.66
C ILE A 9 -19.38 -11.64 -0.24
N MET A 10 -19.07 -11.71 -1.54
CA MET A 10 -19.85 -12.52 -2.45
C MET A 10 -19.57 -14.02 -2.29
N LEU A 11 -18.33 -14.39 -2.01
CA LEU A 11 -17.94 -15.77 -1.73
C LEU A 11 -18.48 -16.28 -0.38
N SER A 12 -18.72 -15.40 0.62
CA SER A 12 -19.34 -15.80 1.88
C SER A 12 -20.77 -16.30 1.72
N GLN A 13 -21.46 -15.86 0.66
CA GLN A 13 -22.78 -16.38 0.29
C GLN A 13 -22.70 -17.72 -0.46
N TYR A 14 -21.51 -18.09 -0.97
CA TYR A 14 -21.29 -19.35 -1.67
C TYR A 14 -20.79 -20.46 -0.73
N SER A 15 -19.71 -20.20 0.04
CA SER A 15 -19.14 -21.16 0.99
C SER A 15 -18.10 -20.49 1.91
N ASP A 16 -18.16 -20.78 3.21
CA ASP A 16 -17.15 -20.34 4.20
C ASP A 16 -15.77 -20.90 3.88
N ASN A 17 -15.68 -22.14 3.37
CA ASN A 17 -14.43 -22.75 2.95
C ASN A 17 -13.78 -21.99 1.77
N ALA A 18 -14.61 -21.50 0.84
CA ALA A 18 -14.14 -20.68 -0.27
C ALA A 18 -13.54 -19.35 0.24
N VAL A 19 -14.19 -18.70 1.20
CA VAL A 19 -13.69 -17.47 1.81
C VAL A 19 -12.36 -17.69 2.51
N ALA A 20 -12.24 -18.77 3.29
CA ALA A 20 -11.01 -19.10 3.98
C ALA A 20 -9.85 -19.35 3.01
N ALA A 21 -10.09 -20.14 1.95
CA ALA A 21 -9.10 -20.42 0.92
C ALA A 21 -8.65 -19.16 0.18
N VAL A 22 -9.60 -18.34 -0.31
CA VAL A 22 -9.33 -17.11 -1.05
C VAL A 22 -8.64 -16.09 -0.15
N GLY A 23 -8.92 -16.06 1.14
CA GLY A 23 -8.24 -15.22 2.11
C GLY A 23 -6.72 -15.48 2.16
N VAL A 24 -6.32 -16.75 2.22
CA VAL A 24 -4.89 -17.15 2.19
C VAL A 24 -4.26 -16.82 0.83
N VAL A 25 -4.96 -17.08 -0.27
CA VAL A 25 -4.45 -16.73 -1.62
C VAL A 25 -4.25 -15.22 -1.76
N ASN A 26 -5.20 -14.40 -1.32
CA ASN A 26 -5.09 -12.94 -1.38
C ASN A 26 -3.90 -12.42 -0.57
N GLN A 27 -3.54 -13.06 0.54
CA GLN A 27 -2.35 -12.71 1.31
C GLN A 27 -1.07 -12.93 0.48
N LEU A 28 -0.94 -14.06 -0.21
CA LEU A 28 0.18 -14.34 -1.13
C LEU A 28 0.24 -13.34 -2.29
N ILE A 29 -0.90 -13.04 -2.89
CA ILE A 29 -1.00 -12.06 -3.98
C ILE A 29 -0.57 -10.66 -3.49
N MET A 30 -0.94 -10.26 -2.27
CA MET A 30 -0.50 -8.99 -1.69
C MET A 30 1.02 -8.92 -1.52
N PHE A 31 1.65 -10.00 -1.07
CA PHE A 31 3.12 -10.07 -1.00
C PHE A 31 3.77 -9.95 -2.39
N ALA A 32 3.20 -10.61 -3.38
CA ALA A 32 3.68 -10.49 -4.76
C ALA A 32 3.57 -9.05 -5.30
N PHE A 33 2.53 -8.33 -4.94
CA PHE A 33 2.33 -6.93 -5.37
C PHE A 33 3.32 -5.96 -4.74
N LEU A 34 3.92 -6.26 -3.58
CA LEU A 34 5.00 -5.45 -3.01
C LEU A 34 6.20 -5.34 -3.95
N ILE A 35 6.46 -6.37 -4.76
CA ILE A 35 7.54 -6.35 -5.77
C ILE A 35 7.26 -5.26 -6.83
N PHE A 36 6.01 -5.11 -7.26
CA PHE A 36 5.62 -4.12 -8.24
C PHE A 36 5.68 -2.68 -7.69
N GLU A 37 5.45 -2.51 -6.39
CA GLU A 37 5.54 -1.20 -5.74
C GLU A 37 6.96 -0.59 -5.77
N VAL A 38 8.01 -1.42 -5.84
CA VAL A 38 9.40 -0.97 -6.03
C VAL A 38 9.50 -0.04 -7.23
N ILE A 39 8.97 -0.50 -8.37
CA ILE A 39 9.03 0.22 -9.64
C ILE A 39 8.09 1.43 -9.62
N ASN A 40 6.91 1.30 -9.01
CA ASN A 40 5.91 2.36 -8.97
C ASN A 40 6.35 3.57 -8.16
N LEU A 41 6.98 3.35 -7.00
CA LEU A 41 7.52 4.43 -6.18
C LEU A 41 8.64 5.18 -6.93
N GLY A 42 9.57 4.44 -7.55
CA GLY A 42 10.61 5.02 -8.38
C GLY A 42 10.04 5.84 -9.54
N THR A 43 9.04 5.30 -10.23
CA THR A 43 8.34 5.97 -11.34
C THR A 43 7.69 7.25 -10.89
N SER A 44 6.97 7.22 -9.76
CA SER A 44 6.28 8.40 -9.22
C SER A 44 7.25 9.53 -8.90
N VAL A 45 8.36 9.24 -8.24
CA VAL A 45 9.37 10.23 -7.84
C VAL A 45 10.09 10.80 -9.07
N LEU A 46 10.58 9.94 -9.97
CA LEU A 46 11.33 10.43 -11.14
C LEU A 46 10.44 11.19 -12.13
N CYS A 47 9.23 10.69 -12.41
CA CYS A 47 8.31 11.39 -13.30
C CYS A 47 7.92 12.75 -12.76
N SER A 48 7.63 12.88 -11.45
CA SER A 48 7.28 14.17 -10.86
C SER A 48 8.43 15.18 -10.96
N GLN A 49 9.69 14.77 -10.67
CA GLN A 49 10.85 15.64 -10.79
C GLN A 49 11.16 16.01 -12.25
N TYR A 50 11.12 15.06 -13.19
CA TYR A 50 11.38 15.35 -14.59
C TYR A 50 10.29 16.20 -15.24
N LEU A 51 9.03 16.04 -14.83
CA LEU A 51 7.94 16.92 -15.28
C LEU A 51 8.13 18.35 -14.77
N GLY A 52 8.48 18.52 -13.51
CA GLY A 52 8.82 19.84 -12.97
C GLY A 52 9.99 20.50 -13.71
N ALA A 53 10.99 19.73 -14.08
CA ALA A 53 12.13 20.20 -14.88
C ALA A 53 11.85 20.33 -16.38
N LYS A 54 10.63 20.04 -16.85
CA LYS A 54 10.22 20.06 -18.27
C LYS A 54 11.07 19.11 -19.16
N LYS A 55 11.67 18.07 -18.56
CA LYS A 55 12.50 17.06 -19.25
C LYS A 55 11.63 15.92 -19.80
N GLN A 56 10.80 16.20 -20.82
CA GLN A 56 9.83 15.25 -21.36
C GLN A 56 10.45 13.94 -21.87
N LYS A 57 11.65 14.01 -22.49
CA LYS A 57 12.38 12.82 -22.93
C LYS A 57 12.64 11.85 -21.77
N ASN A 58 13.13 12.35 -20.63
CA ASN A 58 13.42 11.51 -19.47
C ASN A 58 12.15 10.91 -18.87
N VAL A 59 11.03 11.67 -18.89
CA VAL A 59 9.72 11.14 -18.44
C VAL A 59 9.33 9.93 -19.29
N VAL A 60 9.40 10.04 -20.63
CA VAL A 60 9.08 8.92 -21.54
C VAL A 60 10.00 7.73 -21.29
N GLN A 61 11.30 7.97 -21.09
CA GLN A 61 12.26 6.92 -20.77
C GLN A 61 11.95 6.22 -19.45
N VAL A 62 11.66 6.96 -18.38
CA VAL A 62 11.29 6.39 -17.07
C VAL A 62 10.03 5.54 -17.19
N VAL A 63 8.98 6.07 -17.83
CA VAL A 63 7.71 5.33 -18.01
C VAL A 63 7.93 4.06 -18.83
N GLY A 64 8.68 4.13 -19.91
CA GLY A 64 8.96 2.96 -20.75
C GLY A 64 9.80 1.89 -20.04
N VAL A 65 10.86 2.30 -19.33
CA VAL A 65 11.66 1.37 -18.50
C VAL A 65 10.80 0.74 -17.39
N ALA A 66 9.96 1.53 -16.74
CA ALA A 66 9.08 1.04 -15.69
C ALA A 66 8.04 0.02 -16.21
N ILE A 67 7.45 0.30 -17.39
CA ILE A 67 6.53 -0.64 -18.06
C ILE A 67 7.27 -1.94 -18.40
N LEU A 68 8.47 -1.86 -18.99
CA LEU A 68 9.24 -3.04 -19.35
C LEU A 68 9.61 -3.88 -18.12
N LEU A 69 10.10 -3.23 -17.06
CA LEU A 69 10.46 -3.93 -15.82
C LEU A 69 9.26 -4.59 -15.16
N ASN A 70 8.15 -3.86 -15.02
CA ASN A 70 6.94 -4.42 -14.41
C ASN A 70 6.24 -5.45 -15.31
N LEU A 71 6.44 -5.40 -16.63
CA LEU A 71 6.02 -6.47 -17.52
C LEU A 71 6.85 -7.75 -17.27
N VAL A 72 8.18 -7.64 -17.26
CA VAL A 72 9.06 -8.79 -17.03
C VAL A 72 8.83 -9.38 -15.63
N LEU A 73 8.84 -8.54 -14.58
CA LEU A 73 8.58 -8.99 -13.22
C LEU A 73 7.17 -9.54 -13.06
N GLY A 74 6.19 -8.89 -13.70
CA GLY A 74 4.81 -9.34 -13.70
C GLY A 74 4.63 -10.71 -14.34
N LEU A 75 5.28 -10.97 -15.47
CA LEU A 75 5.25 -12.28 -16.13
C LEU A 75 5.95 -13.37 -15.29
N VAL A 76 7.09 -13.04 -14.67
CA VAL A 76 7.79 -13.96 -13.76
C VAL A 76 6.90 -14.29 -12.55
N VAL A 77 6.34 -13.27 -11.90
CA VAL A 77 5.42 -13.46 -10.77
C VAL A 77 4.17 -14.22 -11.19
N SER A 78 3.61 -13.93 -12.37
CA SER A 78 2.47 -14.67 -12.91
C SER A 78 2.80 -16.14 -13.10
N ALA A 79 3.96 -16.47 -13.65
CA ALA A 79 4.41 -17.86 -13.81
C ALA A 79 4.58 -18.56 -12.45
N ILE A 80 5.21 -17.89 -11.46
CA ILE A 80 5.40 -18.44 -10.11
C ILE A 80 4.05 -18.69 -9.43
N LEU A 81 3.11 -17.77 -9.51
CA LEU A 81 1.80 -17.91 -8.88
C LEU A 81 0.94 -18.96 -9.57
N HIS A 82 1.00 -19.06 -10.91
CA HIS A 82 0.23 -20.03 -11.68
C HIS A 82 0.75 -21.46 -11.49
N TYR A 83 2.04 -21.69 -11.78
CA TYR A 83 2.62 -23.05 -11.71
C TYR A 83 3.00 -23.48 -10.29
N GLY A 84 3.27 -22.51 -9.42
CA GLY A 84 3.63 -22.76 -8.03
C GLY A 84 2.45 -22.79 -7.06
N ALA A 85 1.21 -22.61 -7.52
CA ALA A 85 0.04 -22.49 -6.65
C ALA A 85 -0.08 -23.63 -5.62
N PRO A 86 -0.01 -24.92 -5.98
CA PRO A 86 -0.12 -26.00 -5.00
C PRO A 86 1.00 -25.98 -3.95
N LEU A 87 2.23 -25.73 -4.38
CA LEU A 87 3.39 -25.68 -3.48
C LEU A 87 3.30 -24.49 -2.50
N LEU A 88 2.99 -23.31 -3.02
CA LEU A 88 2.91 -22.08 -2.22
C LEU A 88 1.79 -22.17 -1.18
N LEU A 89 0.63 -22.71 -1.54
CA LEU A 89 -0.49 -22.89 -0.62
C LEU A 89 -0.19 -23.97 0.44
N THR A 90 0.52 -25.04 0.07
CA THR A 90 0.98 -26.04 1.02
C THR A 90 1.97 -25.46 2.02
N LEU A 91 2.93 -24.64 1.56
CA LEU A 91 3.88 -23.92 2.43
C LEU A 91 3.19 -22.92 3.37
N MET A 92 2.07 -22.35 2.94
CA MET A 92 1.23 -21.49 3.79
C MET A 92 0.37 -22.27 4.78
N GLY A 93 0.42 -23.61 4.76
CA GLY A 93 -0.35 -24.46 5.66
C GLY A 93 -1.84 -24.51 5.35
N LEU A 94 -2.24 -24.29 4.09
CA LEU A 94 -3.64 -24.41 3.68
C LEU A 94 -4.10 -25.87 3.83
N ARG A 95 -5.24 -26.09 4.50
CA ARG A 95 -5.78 -27.42 4.72
C ARG A 95 -6.11 -28.13 3.39
N PRO A 96 -5.92 -29.46 3.29
CA PRO A 96 -6.21 -30.21 2.05
C PRO A 96 -7.62 -29.99 1.50
N GLU A 97 -8.59 -29.85 2.36
CA GLU A 97 -10.00 -29.61 2.02
C GLU A 97 -10.22 -28.27 1.29
N LEU A 98 -9.38 -27.28 1.57
CA LEU A 98 -9.44 -25.93 1.02
C LEU A 98 -8.60 -25.78 -0.25
N MET A 99 -7.71 -26.75 -0.53
CA MET A 99 -6.80 -26.68 -1.68
C MET A 99 -7.52 -26.60 -3.01
N VAL A 100 -8.65 -27.30 -3.15
CA VAL A 100 -9.46 -27.27 -4.38
C VAL A 100 -9.90 -25.85 -4.73
N TYR A 101 -10.32 -25.07 -3.73
CA TYR A 101 -10.73 -23.67 -3.93
C TYR A 101 -9.54 -22.73 -4.09
N GLY A 102 -8.49 -22.94 -3.28
CA GLY A 102 -7.32 -22.07 -3.27
C GLY A 102 -6.49 -22.18 -4.54
N VAL A 103 -6.22 -23.39 -5.02
CA VAL A 103 -5.41 -23.62 -6.22
C VAL A 103 -6.08 -23.04 -7.46
N GLY A 104 -7.35 -23.36 -7.71
CA GLY A 104 -8.07 -22.85 -8.89
C GLY A 104 -8.12 -21.32 -8.92
N TYR A 105 -8.41 -20.70 -7.78
CA TYR A 105 -8.40 -19.22 -7.66
C TYR A 105 -6.99 -18.64 -7.93
N MET A 106 -5.95 -19.22 -7.30
CA MET A 106 -4.59 -18.72 -7.41
C MET A 106 -4.00 -18.89 -8.81
N GLU A 107 -4.28 -20.01 -9.46
CA GLU A 107 -3.83 -20.28 -10.84
C GLU A 107 -4.38 -19.23 -11.81
N ILE A 108 -5.69 -18.92 -11.71
CA ILE A 108 -6.34 -17.97 -12.61
C ILE A 108 -5.87 -16.54 -12.31
N VAL A 109 -6.01 -16.07 -11.06
CA VAL A 109 -5.64 -14.68 -10.69
C VAL A 109 -4.14 -14.47 -10.81
N GLY A 110 -3.35 -15.50 -10.48
CA GLY A 110 -1.90 -15.49 -10.58
C GLY A 110 -1.41 -15.39 -12.02
N ALA A 111 -1.98 -16.18 -12.95
CA ALA A 111 -1.61 -16.13 -14.36
C ALA A 111 -1.68 -14.73 -14.96
N PHE A 112 -2.58 -13.89 -14.48
CA PHE A 112 -2.81 -12.53 -14.95
C PHE A 112 -2.33 -11.44 -13.97
N ALA A 113 -1.42 -11.75 -13.04
CA ALA A 113 -0.87 -10.77 -12.10
C ALA A 113 -0.11 -9.63 -12.80
N PHE A 114 0.45 -9.87 -13.99
CA PHE A 114 1.11 -8.83 -14.80
C PHE A 114 0.14 -7.69 -15.23
N PHE A 115 -1.16 -7.93 -15.38
CA PHE A 115 -2.14 -6.88 -15.62
C PHE A 115 -2.14 -5.85 -14.48
N GLN A 116 -2.04 -6.32 -13.24
CA GLN A 116 -1.97 -5.45 -12.08
C GLN A 116 -0.64 -4.68 -12.04
N ALA A 117 0.49 -5.34 -12.34
CA ALA A 117 1.80 -4.69 -12.37
C ALA A 117 1.82 -3.51 -13.36
N LEU A 118 1.31 -3.73 -14.56
CA LEU A 118 1.22 -2.70 -15.60
C LEU A 118 0.23 -1.59 -15.24
N SER A 119 -0.94 -1.94 -14.70
CA SER A 119 -1.94 -0.97 -14.25
C SER A 119 -1.40 -0.03 -13.17
N LEU A 120 -0.65 -0.57 -12.20
CA LEU A 120 0.00 0.22 -11.15
C LEU A 120 1.03 1.20 -11.71
N THR A 121 1.88 0.74 -12.67
CA THR A 121 2.89 1.58 -13.31
C THR A 121 2.27 2.75 -14.07
N VAL A 122 1.25 2.48 -14.88
CA VAL A 122 0.56 3.52 -15.64
C VAL A 122 -0.17 4.47 -14.71
N SER A 123 -0.81 3.96 -13.66
CA SER A 123 -1.46 4.78 -12.63
C SER A 123 -0.47 5.69 -11.91
N ALA A 124 0.72 5.20 -11.54
CA ALA A 124 1.76 5.99 -10.92
C ALA A 124 2.24 7.12 -11.85
N SER A 125 2.43 6.81 -13.13
CA SER A 125 2.81 7.78 -14.17
C SER A 125 1.75 8.87 -14.35
N LEU A 126 0.47 8.51 -14.42
CA LEU A 126 -0.63 9.46 -14.58
C LEU A 126 -0.81 10.34 -13.33
N ARG A 127 -0.69 9.77 -12.13
CA ARG A 127 -0.73 10.56 -10.87
C ARG A 127 0.40 11.58 -10.83
N SER A 128 1.61 11.19 -11.21
CA SER A 128 2.78 12.09 -11.27
C SER A 128 2.58 13.24 -12.26
N ALA A 129 1.76 13.06 -13.28
CA ALA A 129 1.39 14.08 -14.26
C ALA A 129 0.18 14.96 -13.84
N ASN A 130 -0.19 14.96 -12.56
CA ASN A 130 -1.39 15.63 -12.05
C ASN A 130 -2.70 15.16 -12.71
N LYS A 131 -2.72 13.92 -13.20
CA LYS A 131 -3.88 13.31 -13.88
C LYS A 131 -4.48 12.18 -13.04
N ALA A 132 -4.49 12.33 -11.70
CA ALA A 132 -4.95 11.32 -10.76
C ALA A 132 -6.44 10.94 -10.90
N VAL A 133 -7.25 11.81 -11.48
CA VAL A 133 -8.68 11.56 -11.74
C VAL A 133 -8.89 10.35 -12.64
N TYR A 134 -8.04 10.15 -13.65
CA TYR A 134 -8.19 9.03 -14.58
C TYR A 134 -8.00 7.66 -13.91
N PRO A 135 -6.91 7.37 -13.19
CA PRO A 135 -6.81 6.12 -12.43
C PRO A 135 -7.94 5.93 -11.44
N MET A 136 -8.40 7.00 -10.78
CA MET A 136 -9.55 6.93 -9.86
C MET A 136 -10.83 6.48 -10.57
N MET A 137 -11.16 7.09 -11.71
CA MET A 137 -12.34 6.70 -12.51
C MET A 137 -12.24 5.24 -12.99
N VAL A 138 -11.04 4.82 -13.44
CA VAL A 138 -10.81 3.44 -13.89
C VAL A 138 -11.05 2.47 -12.74
N ILE A 139 -10.58 2.75 -11.53
CA ILE A 139 -10.81 1.90 -10.35
C ILE A 139 -12.32 1.75 -10.08
N VAL A 140 -13.10 2.83 -10.17
CA VAL A 140 -14.56 2.77 -9.97
C VAL A 140 -15.22 1.87 -11.01
N VAL A 141 -14.91 2.08 -12.30
CA VAL A 141 -15.45 1.26 -13.40
C VAL A 141 -15.10 -0.21 -13.21
N VAL A 142 -13.85 -0.50 -12.87
CA VAL A 142 -13.35 -1.87 -12.69
C VAL A 142 -13.98 -2.55 -11.49
N ASN A 143 -14.24 -1.84 -10.39
CA ASN A 143 -14.98 -2.39 -9.25
C ASN A 143 -16.44 -2.74 -9.64
N ILE A 144 -17.10 -1.89 -10.40
CA ILE A 144 -18.48 -2.19 -10.89
C ILE A 144 -18.46 -3.42 -11.80
N LEU A 145 -17.51 -3.50 -12.74
CA LEU A 145 -17.36 -4.67 -13.60
C LEU A 145 -17.09 -5.96 -12.81
N ASN A 146 -16.26 -5.88 -11.77
CA ASN A 146 -15.97 -7.01 -10.91
C ASN A 146 -17.21 -7.46 -10.12
N ILE A 147 -18.02 -6.54 -9.58
CA ILE A 147 -19.29 -6.87 -8.90
C ILE A 147 -20.23 -7.60 -9.85
N ILE A 148 -20.42 -7.06 -11.06
CA ILE A 148 -21.30 -7.68 -12.07
C ILE A 148 -20.76 -9.04 -12.50
N GLY A 149 -19.45 -9.13 -12.76
CA GLY A 149 -18.79 -10.38 -13.15
C GLY A 149 -18.86 -11.45 -12.06
N ASN A 150 -18.63 -11.08 -10.80
CA ASN A 150 -18.78 -11.97 -9.66
C ASN A 150 -20.22 -12.49 -9.53
N TYR A 151 -21.21 -11.60 -9.60
CA TYR A 151 -22.61 -11.98 -9.53
C TYR A 151 -23.00 -12.96 -10.66
N SER A 152 -22.47 -12.72 -11.85
CA SER A 152 -22.75 -13.56 -13.01
C SER A 152 -22.08 -14.92 -12.92
N LEU A 153 -20.78 -14.97 -12.59
CA LEU A 153 -19.95 -16.17 -12.68
C LEU A 153 -19.93 -17.01 -11.39
N ILE A 154 -20.07 -16.39 -10.21
CA ILE A 154 -20.16 -17.17 -8.95
C ILE A 154 -21.51 -17.89 -8.89
N PHE A 155 -22.60 -17.18 -9.18
CA PHE A 155 -23.96 -17.67 -8.96
C PHE A 155 -24.67 -18.18 -10.25
N GLY A 156 -24.00 -18.12 -11.42
CA GLY A 156 -24.59 -18.58 -12.68
C GLY A 156 -25.78 -17.73 -13.15
N LYS A 157 -25.70 -16.38 -12.95
CA LYS A 157 -26.75 -15.46 -13.37
C LYS A 157 -26.50 -14.94 -14.79
N PHE A 158 -27.49 -14.30 -15.39
CA PHE A 158 -27.45 -13.77 -16.77
C PHE A 158 -27.08 -14.83 -17.85
N GLY A 159 -27.42 -16.10 -17.63
CA GLY A 159 -27.09 -17.16 -18.58
C GLY A 159 -25.64 -17.65 -18.57
N MET A 160 -24.85 -17.22 -17.61
CA MET A 160 -23.48 -17.68 -17.40
C MET A 160 -23.44 -18.95 -16.54
N PRO A 161 -22.40 -19.81 -16.68
CA PRO A 161 -22.25 -20.97 -15.81
C PRO A 161 -21.92 -20.57 -14.39
N ALA A 162 -22.42 -21.33 -13.41
CA ALA A 162 -22.07 -21.17 -12.01
C ALA A 162 -20.70 -21.82 -11.74
N LEU A 163 -19.64 -21.00 -11.71
CA LEU A 163 -18.26 -21.45 -11.55
C LEU A 163 -17.75 -21.28 -10.10
N GLY A 164 -18.56 -20.74 -9.20
CA GLY A 164 -18.17 -20.53 -7.81
C GLY A 164 -16.89 -19.71 -7.67
N VAL A 165 -15.87 -20.27 -6.99
CA VAL A 165 -14.59 -19.59 -6.71
C VAL A 165 -13.81 -19.27 -7.99
N GLU A 166 -13.78 -20.15 -8.96
CA GLU A 166 -13.14 -19.89 -10.25
C GLU A 166 -13.82 -18.75 -11.01
N GLY A 167 -15.15 -18.62 -10.86
CA GLY A 167 -15.91 -17.50 -11.39
C GLY A 167 -15.46 -16.16 -10.82
N ALA A 168 -15.20 -16.08 -9.51
CA ALA A 168 -14.63 -14.90 -8.88
C ALA A 168 -13.21 -14.60 -9.41
N ALA A 169 -12.38 -15.61 -9.59
CA ALA A 169 -11.03 -15.48 -10.13
C ALA A 169 -11.03 -14.93 -11.55
N ILE A 170 -11.88 -15.47 -12.43
CA ILE A 170 -12.03 -15.02 -13.82
C ILE A 170 -12.51 -13.57 -13.86
N SER A 171 -13.54 -13.23 -13.07
CA SER A 171 -14.07 -11.87 -12.97
C SER A 171 -12.98 -10.87 -12.56
N THR A 172 -12.19 -11.22 -11.54
CA THR A 172 -11.11 -10.39 -11.03
C THR A 172 -9.98 -10.23 -12.07
N ALA A 173 -9.57 -11.30 -12.74
CA ALA A 173 -8.57 -11.25 -13.80
C ALA A 173 -9.04 -10.41 -14.99
N PHE A 174 -10.29 -10.59 -15.41
CA PHE A 174 -10.91 -9.81 -16.48
C PHE A 174 -10.97 -8.33 -16.13
N ALA A 175 -11.45 -7.99 -14.93
CA ALA A 175 -11.54 -6.61 -14.46
C ALA A 175 -10.16 -5.91 -14.44
N ARG A 176 -9.10 -6.62 -14.02
CA ARG A 176 -7.71 -6.13 -14.07
C ARG A 176 -7.22 -5.94 -15.51
N GLY A 177 -7.57 -6.85 -16.42
CA GLY A 177 -7.24 -6.72 -17.84
C GLY A 177 -7.88 -5.48 -18.46
N VAL A 178 -9.17 -5.25 -18.20
CA VAL A 178 -9.89 -4.06 -18.64
C VAL A 178 -9.26 -2.80 -18.04
N SER A 179 -8.89 -2.81 -16.75
CA SER A 179 -8.17 -1.72 -16.10
C SER A 179 -6.90 -1.35 -16.85
N MET A 180 -6.08 -2.35 -17.14
CA MET A 180 -4.83 -2.18 -17.87
C MET A 180 -5.07 -1.55 -19.24
N ILE A 181 -6.00 -2.09 -20.03
CA ILE A 181 -6.30 -1.58 -21.38
C ILE A 181 -6.74 -0.12 -21.33
N ILE A 182 -7.70 0.22 -20.46
CA ILE A 182 -8.21 1.60 -20.35
C ILE A 182 -7.09 2.55 -19.93
N LEU A 183 -6.26 2.17 -18.95
CA LEU A 183 -5.15 2.97 -18.48
C LEU A 183 -4.10 3.20 -19.59
N PHE A 184 -3.78 2.19 -20.40
CA PHE A 184 -2.87 2.35 -21.53
C PHE A 184 -3.45 3.26 -22.62
N ILE A 185 -4.75 3.16 -22.92
CA ILE A 185 -5.42 4.07 -23.84
C ILE A 185 -5.31 5.52 -23.34
N ILE A 186 -5.55 5.75 -22.05
CA ILE A 186 -5.41 7.08 -21.45
C ILE A 186 -3.94 7.55 -21.48
N LEU A 187 -2.99 6.68 -21.17
CA LEU A 187 -1.56 6.99 -21.21
C LEU A 187 -1.15 7.52 -22.58
N PHE A 188 -1.47 6.78 -23.65
CA PHE A 188 -1.06 7.12 -25.01
C PHE A 188 -1.89 8.26 -25.62
N ARG A 189 -3.18 8.42 -25.28
CA ARG A 189 -3.99 9.51 -25.81
C ARG A 189 -3.83 10.84 -25.07
N LYS A 190 -3.61 10.81 -23.75
CA LYS A 190 -3.67 12.00 -22.89
C LYS A 190 -2.35 12.42 -22.27
N TYR A 191 -1.34 11.53 -22.23
CA TYR A 191 -0.11 11.82 -21.50
C TYR A 191 1.14 11.70 -22.38
N ILE A 192 1.32 10.59 -23.09
CA ILE A 192 2.46 10.35 -23.98
C ILE A 192 1.93 10.00 -25.38
N PRO A 193 1.42 10.98 -26.15
CA PRO A 193 0.83 10.71 -27.47
C PRO A 193 1.85 10.16 -28.47
N LYS A 194 3.12 10.49 -28.29
CA LYS A 194 4.23 9.97 -29.08
C LYS A 194 5.17 9.21 -28.15
N PHE A 195 5.40 7.94 -28.46
CA PHE A 195 6.35 7.09 -27.77
C PHE A 195 7.52 6.75 -28.71
N PRO A 196 8.50 7.66 -28.86
CA PRO A 196 9.58 7.49 -29.82
C PRO A 196 10.50 6.35 -29.36
N ILE A 197 10.58 5.29 -30.16
CA ILE A 197 11.46 4.14 -29.89
C ILE A 197 12.94 4.57 -29.85
N ASP A 198 13.29 5.63 -30.59
CA ASP A 198 14.65 6.18 -30.58
C ASP A 198 15.12 6.67 -29.22
N TYR A 199 14.21 7.01 -28.30
CA TYR A 199 14.58 7.38 -26.92
C TYR A 199 15.14 6.21 -26.12
N PHE A 200 14.98 4.97 -26.61
CA PHE A 200 15.48 3.73 -26.02
C PHE A 200 16.71 3.18 -26.73
N ARG A 201 17.27 3.92 -27.68
CA ARG A 201 18.50 3.56 -28.40
C ARG A 201 19.56 4.66 -28.17
N PRO A 202 20.60 4.41 -27.30
CA PRO A 202 20.85 3.21 -26.48
C PRO A 202 19.85 3.11 -25.30
N PHE A 203 19.75 1.89 -24.71
CA PHE A 203 18.86 1.66 -23.59
C PHE A 203 19.18 2.59 -22.42
N PRO A 204 18.19 3.24 -21.78
CA PRO A 204 18.40 4.25 -20.73
C PRO A 204 18.75 3.63 -19.37
N PHE A 205 19.93 3.04 -19.24
CA PHE A 205 20.42 2.42 -18.00
C PHE A 205 20.48 3.38 -16.82
N VAL A 206 20.65 4.68 -17.07
CA VAL A 206 20.66 5.71 -16.01
C VAL A 206 19.30 5.76 -15.33
N GLU A 207 18.22 5.75 -16.11
CA GLU A 207 16.85 5.78 -15.56
C GLU A 207 16.50 4.47 -14.85
N LEU A 208 16.94 3.34 -15.38
CA LEU A 208 16.83 2.04 -14.69
C LEU A 208 17.52 2.09 -13.31
N LYS A 209 18.77 2.56 -13.26
CA LYS A 209 19.53 2.68 -12.02
C LYS A 209 18.85 3.63 -11.03
N ASN A 210 18.32 4.74 -11.51
CA ASN A 210 17.61 5.72 -10.68
C ASN A 210 16.31 5.12 -10.12
N LEU A 211 15.53 4.39 -10.93
CA LEU A 211 14.32 3.67 -10.50
C LEU A 211 14.62 2.71 -9.35
N LEU A 212 15.63 1.86 -9.54
CA LEU A 212 16.03 0.88 -8.54
C LEU A 212 16.61 1.53 -7.28
N LYS A 213 17.36 2.63 -7.43
CA LYS A 213 17.91 3.40 -6.30
C LYS A 213 16.83 3.98 -5.40
N ILE A 214 15.66 4.29 -5.94
CA ILE A 214 14.51 4.77 -5.16
C ILE A 214 13.68 3.59 -4.67
N GLY A 215 13.38 2.66 -5.55
CA GLY A 215 12.45 1.57 -5.29
C GLY A 215 12.96 0.56 -4.26
N LEU A 216 14.21 0.11 -4.38
CA LEU A 216 14.74 -0.94 -3.50
C LEU A 216 14.78 -0.55 -2.02
N PRO A 217 15.28 0.63 -1.60
CA PRO A 217 15.22 1.03 -0.20
C PRO A 217 13.78 1.18 0.30
N SER A 218 12.88 1.72 -0.54
CA SER A 218 11.47 1.90 -0.17
C SER A 218 10.75 0.56 -0.01
N ALA A 219 11.04 -0.41 -0.87
CA ALA A 219 10.50 -1.76 -0.73
C ALA A 219 11.08 -2.49 0.48
N GLY A 220 12.39 -2.32 0.73
CA GLY A 220 13.04 -2.87 1.92
C GLY A 220 12.43 -2.36 3.21
N GLU A 221 12.05 -1.06 3.26
CA GLU A 221 11.35 -0.49 4.41
C GLU A 221 9.95 -1.09 4.57
N ASN A 222 9.16 -1.21 3.48
CA ASN A 222 7.83 -1.81 3.53
C ASN A 222 7.88 -3.30 3.92
N MET A 223 8.88 -4.03 3.42
CA MET A 223 9.09 -5.44 3.77
C MET A 223 9.48 -5.61 5.24
N SER A 224 10.41 -4.77 5.73
CA SER A 224 10.80 -4.72 7.13
C SER A 224 9.59 -4.40 8.02
N TYR A 225 8.75 -3.44 7.62
CA TYR A 225 7.50 -3.11 8.29
C TYR A 225 6.56 -4.32 8.37
N SER A 226 6.35 -5.01 7.25
CA SER A 226 5.48 -6.19 7.22
C SER A 226 5.97 -7.30 8.13
N LEU A 227 7.29 -7.59 8.13
CA LEU A 227 7.89 -8.57 9.02
C LEU A 227 7.74 -8.21 10.50
N SER A 228 7.94 -6.95 10.86
CA SER A 228 7.74 -6.49 12.24
C SER A 228 6.28 -6.62 12.68
N GLN A 229 5.31 -6.34 11.80
CA GLN A 229 3.89 -6.52 12.09
C GLN A 229 3.50 -7.99 12.31
N VAL A 230 4.14 -8.93 11.61
CA VAL A 230 3.95 -10.36 11.86
C VAL A 230 4.43 -10.74 13.27
N LEU A 231 5.64 -10.28 13.64
CA LEU A 231 6.19 -10.56 14.98
C LEU A 231 5.37 -9.90 16.09
N LEU A 232 4.94 -8.66 15.90
CA LEU A 232 4.06 -7.96 16.85
C LEU A 232 2.71 -8.66 17.00
N THR A 233 2.16 -9.20 15.90
CA THR A 233 0.94 -10.00 15.94
C THR A 233 1.14 -11.28 16.77
N TYR A 234 2.28 -11.92 16.61
CA TYR A 234 2.65 -13.08 17.43
C TYR A 234 2.71 -12.73 18.93
N PHE A 235 3.33 -11.60 19.29
CA PHE A 235 3.34 -11.15 20.70
C PHE A 235 1.93 -10.85 21.24
N ILE A 236 1.06 -10.21 20.43
CA ILE A 236 -0.31 -9.93 20.83
C ILE A 236 -1.12 -11.22 21.01
N ASN A 237 -0.88 -12.23 20.15
CA ASN A 237 -1.52 -13.52 20.30
C ASN A 237 -1.16 -14.21 21.62
N MET A 238 0.06 -13.99 22.15
CA MET A 238 0.46 -14.48 23.48
C MET A 238 -0.30 -13.81 24.64
N LEU A 239 -0.90 -12.62 24.41
CA LEU A 239 -1.73 -11.91 25.39
C LEU A 239 -3.17 -12.45 25.48
N GLY A 240 -3.55 -13.33 24.56
CA GLY A 240 -4.85 -13.98 24.52
C GLY A 240 -5.81 -13.43 23.45
N ASN A 241 -6.95 -14.12 23.31
CA ASN A 241 -7.90 -13.85 22.23
C ASN A 241 -8.56 -12.46 22.34
N GLU A 242 -8.79 -11.95 23.54
CA GLU A 242 -9.39 -10.62 23.75
C GLU A 242 -8.48 -9.52 23.25
N ALA A 243 -7.17 -9.63 23.49
CA ALA A 243 -6.17 -8.68 23.00
C ALA A 243 -6.10 -8.70 21.46
N LEU A 244 -6.11 -9.89 20.84
CA LEU A 244 -6.06 -10.04 19.41
C LEU A 244 -7.34 -9.49 18.73
N THR A 245 -8.51 -9.77 19.30
CA THR A 245 -9.79 -9.26 18.82
C THR A 245 -9.87 -7.74 18.95
N THR A 246 -9.46 -7.20 20.09
CA THR A 246 -9.41 -5.75 20.32
C THR A 246 -8.52 -5.06 19.30
N ARG A 247 -7.29 -5.60 19.07
CA ARG A 247 -6.39 -5.08 18.04
C ARG A 247 -7.06 -5.05 16.66
N THR A 248 -7.75 -6.12 16.30
CA THR A 248 -8.39 -6.22 14.99
C THR A 248 -9.45 -5.15 14.80
N TYR A 249 -10.28 -4.92 15.82
CA TYR A 249 -11.30 -3.86 15.78
C TYR A 249 -10.68 -2.48 15.72
N VAL A 250 -9.67 -2.19 16.57
CA VAL A 250 -8.98 -0.89 16.55
C VAL A 250 -8.36 -0.61 15.18
N VAL A 251 -7.61 -1.55 14.62
CA VAL A 251 -6.94 -1.39 13.31
C VAL A 251 -7.96 -1.10 12.20
N ASN A 252 -9.11 -1.78 12.19
CA ASN A 252 -10.17 -1.53 11.23
C ASN A 252 -10.80 -0.14 11.37
N MET A 253 -10.99 0.34 12.60
CA MET A 253 -11.52 1.69 12.85
C MET A 253 -10.54 2.77 12.42
N VAL A 254 -9.27 2.63 12.81
CA VAL A 254 -8.21 3.61 12.54
C VAL A 254 -7.78 3.62 11.07
N MET A 255 -8.11 2.57 10.31
CA MET A 255 -7.79 2.47 8.88
C MET A 255 -8.25 3.70 8.07
N PHE A 256 -9.38 4.30 8.43
CA PHE A 256 -9.88 5.51 7.75
C PHE A 256 -8.96 6.71 7.95
N VAL A 257 -8.43 6.91 9.17
CA VAL A 257 -7.44 7.96 9.48
C VAL A 257 -6.16 7.73 8.68
N TYR A 258 -5.68 6.50 8.71
CA TYR A 258 -4.48 6.07 7.99
C TYR A 258 -4.59 6.28 6.47
N LEU A 259 -5.71 5.92 5.84
CA LEU A 259 -5.94 6.13 4.41
C LEU A 259 -5.90 7.60 4.02
N PHE A 260 -6.44 8.49 4.86
CA PHE A 260 -6.35 9.92 4.63
C PHE A 260 -4.91 10.41 4.71
N ALA A 261 -4.14 9.98 5.73
CA ALA A 261 -2.73 10.34 5.86
C ALA A 261 -1.90 9.90 4.65
N ILE A 262 -2.13 8.68 4.13
CA ILE A 262 -1.48 8.19 2.90
C ILE A 262 -1.86 9.04 1.69
N ALA A 263 -3.13 9.39 1.51
CA ALA A 263 -3.57 10.19 0.38
C ALA A 263 -2.90 11.58 0.37
N MET A 264 -2.84 12.23 1.54
CA MET A 264 -2.14 13.52 1.72
C MET A 264 -0.64 13.38 1.46
N ALA A 265 -0.01 12.30 1.92
CA ALA A 265 1.41 12.06 1.73
C ALA A 265 1.75 11.82 0.24
N GLN A 266 0.97 11.01 -0.47
CA GLN A 266 1.20 10.73 -1.89
C GLN A 266 0.97 11.99 -2.76
N GLY A 267 -0.13 12.72 -2.53
CA GLY A 267 -0.41 13.97 -3.24
C GLY A 267 0.66 15.03 -3.00
N GLY A 268 1.02 15.24 -1.73
CA GLY A 268 2.07 16.18 -1.34
C GLY A 268 3.45 15.81 -1.90
N ALA A 269 3.80 14.52 -1.94
CA ALA A 269 5.04 14.03 -2.51
C ALA A 269 5.17 14.35 -4.01
N ILE A 270 4.08 14.19 -4.77
CA ILE A 270 4.06 14.53 -6.20
C ILE A 270 4.31 16.04 -6.39
N CYS A 271 3.61 16.90 -5.65
CA CYS A 271 3.78 18.35 -5.73
C CYS A 271 5.21 18.77 -5.32
N ILE A 272 5.76 18.17 -4.27
CA ILE A 272 7.15 18.40 -3.86
C ILE A 272 8.12 17.96 -4.97
N GLY A 273 7.91 16.80 -5.58
CA GLY A 273 8.70 16.33 -6.70
C GLY A 273 8.74 17.32 -7.86
N HIS A 274 7.60 17.89 -8.24
CA HIS A 274 7.53 18.93 -9.28
C HIS A 274 8.34 20.17 -8.89
N LEU A 275 8.16 20.70 -7.67
CA LEU A 275 8.88 21.87 -7.20
C LEU A 275 10.41 21.65 -7.10
N VAL A 276 10.83 20.46 -6.70
CA VAL A 276 12.25 20.07 -6.71
C VAL A 276 12.77 20.01 -8.14
N GLY A 277 12.01 19.47 -9.07
CA GLY A 277 12.33 19.46 -10.50
C GLY A 277 12.47 20.88 -11.07
N GLU A 278 11.61 21.79 -10.69
CA GLU A 278 11.68 23.22 -11.05
C GLU A 278 12.81 23.98 -10.35
N LYS A 279 13.59 23.33 -9.48
CA LYS A 279 14.61 23.94 -8.60
C LYS A 279 14.05 24.97 -7.61
N LYS A 280 12.74 24.97 -7.36
CA LYS A 280 12.06 25.82 -6.38
C LYS A 280 12.10 25.23 -4.97
N ILE A 281 13.31 25.05 -4.43
CA ILE A 281 13.56 24.33 -3.18
C ILE A 281 12.83 24.95 -1.98
N ARG A 282 12.82 26.30 -1.89
CA ARG A 282 12.11 27.01 -0.81
C ARG A 282 10.60 26.78 -0.85
N ALA A 283 10.01 26.77 -2.04
CA ALA A 283 8.58 26.47 -2.22
C ALA A 283 8.26 25.02 -1.83
N ALA A 284 9.11 24.05 -2.22
CA ALA A 284 8.98 22.65 -1.81
C ALA A 284 9.04 22.51 -0.28
N TYR A 285 9.96 23.20 0.39
CA TYR A 285 10.06 23.22 1.85
C TYR A 285 8.79 23.74 2.53
N LEU A 286 8.28 24.88 2.07
CA LEU A 286 7.08 25.50 2.64
C LEU A 286 5.83 24.66 2.39
N LEU A 287 5.66 24.15 1.17
CA LEU A 287 4.56 23.25 0.82
C LEU A 287 4.60 22.01 1.72
N GLY A 288 5.78 21.41 1.89
CA GLY A 288 5.94 20.24 2.74
C GLY A 288 5.48 20.50 4.19
N LYS A 289 5.83 21.64 4.76
CA LYS A 289 5.36 22.04 6.09
C LYS A 289 3.86 22.31 6.16
N TYR A 290 3.32 22.93 5.12
CA TYR A 290 1.90 23.26 5.07
C TYR A 290 1.04 22.00 5.00
N VAL A 291 1.32 21.10 4.06
CA VAL A 291 0.55 19.86 3.89
C VAL A 291 0.72 18.94 5.11
N MET A 292 1.91 18.88 5.70
CA MET A 292 2.15 18.13 6.94
C MET A 292 1.25 18.63 8.08
N ARG A 293 1.11 19.96 8.25
CA ARG A 293 0.23 20.53 9.28
C ARG A 293 -1.23 20.15 9.05
N ILE A 294 -1.69 20.20 7.79
CA ILE A 294 -3.06 19.76 7.44
C ILE A 294 -3.24 18.27 7.75
N SER A 295 -2.29 17.43 7.36
CA SER A 295 -2.33 15.99 7.66
C SER A 295 -2.44 15.72 9.16
N ILE A 296 -1.64 16.41 9.98
CA ILE A 296 -1.68 16.33 11.44
C ILE A 296 -3.06 16.74 11.96
N LEU A 297 -3.58 17.90 11.53
CA LEU A 297 -4.85 18.43 11.99
C LEU A 297 -6.01 17.47 11.70
N VAL A 298 -6.07 16.97 10.45
CA VAL A 298 -7.15 16.05 10.07
C VAL A 298 -7.03 14.71 10.78
N SER A 299 -5.82 14.15 10.90
CA SER A 299 -5.61 12.91 11.66
C SER A 299 -5.97 13.08 13.13
N LEU A 300 -5.62 14.21 13.75
CA LEU A 300 -6.02 14.54 15.12
C LEU A 300 -7.53 14.63 15.28
N VAL A 301 -8.22 15.36 14.41
CA VAL A 301 -9.69 15.50 14.47
C VAL A 301 -10.37 14.14 14.30
N LEU A 302 -9.99 13.37 13.30
CA LEU A 302 -10.59 12.06 13.04
C LEU A 302 -10.31 11.07 14.19
N SER A 303 -9.09 11.02 14.70
CA SER A 303 -8.76 10.13 15.83
C SER A 303 -9.45 10.55 17.13
N CYS A 304 -9.63 11.84 17.39
CA CYS A 304 -10.44 12.32 18.51
C CYS A 304 -11.92 11.88 18.37
N ILE A 305 -12.49 11.96 17.18
CA ILE A 305 -13.86 11.48 16.94
C ILE A 305 -13.96 9.98 17.25
N TRP A 306 -13.02 9.17 16.76
CA TRP A 306 -12.98 7.74 17.04
C TRP A 306 -12.80 7.45 18.54
N ALA A 307 -11.95 8.18 19.23
CA ALA A 307 -11.72 8.00 20.67
C ALA A 307 -12.97 8.34 21.50
N LEU A 308 -13.65 9.45 21.19
CA LEU A 308 -14.86 9.87 21.87
C LEU A 308 -16.05 8.92 21.64
N MET A 309 -16.14 8.37 20.43
CA MET A 309 -17.17 7.39 20.07
C MET A 309 -16.77 5.95 20.44
N GLY A 310 -15.55 5.72 20.89
CA GLY A 310 -14.95 4.39 21.04
C GLY A 310 -15.80 3.43 21.88
N HIS A 311 -16.24 3.86 23.05
CA HIS A 311 -17.09 3.00 23.90
C HIS A 311 -18.38 2.55 23.19
N THR A 312 -19.08 3.47 22.53
CA THR A 312 -20.32 3.16 21.81
C THR A 312 -20.07 2.23 20.62
N LEU A 313 -18.99 2.49 19.85
CA LEU A 313 -18.64 1.69 18.69
C LEU A 313 -18.26 0.26 19.10
N PHE A 314 -17.45 0.09 20.14
CA PHE A 314 -17.12 -1.23 20.64
C PHE A 314 -18.32 -1.98 21.20
N SER A 315 -19.23 -1.29 21.90
CA SER A 315 -20.48 -1.89 22.43
C SER A 315 -21.43 -2.37 21.32
N TRP A 316 -21.33 -1.80 20.10
CA TRP A 316 -22.06 -2.32 18.94
C TRP A 316 -21.41 -3.56 18.29
N LEU A 317 -20.10 -3.74 18.49
CA LEU A 317 -19.36 -4.84 17.89
C LEU A 317 -19.27 -6.07 18.77
N THR A 318 -19.37 -5.91 20.09
CA THR A 318 -19.20 -7.01 21.05
C THR A 318 -19.84 -6.71 22.40
N ASP A 319 -20.34 -7.77 23.04
CA ASP A 319 -20.86 -7.72 24.43
C ASP A 319 -19.76 -7.99 25.47
N ASN A 320 -18.52 -8.31 25.04
CA ASN A 320 -17.41 -8.56 25.95
C ASN A 320 -16.89 -7.25 26.56
N ALA A 321 -17.18 -7.04 27.85
CA ALA A 321 -16.82 -5.83 28.59
C ALA A 321 -15.31 -5.54 28.58
N GLU A 322 -14.46 -6.57 28.58
CA GLU A 322 -13.01 -6.39 28.58
C GLU A 322 -12.52 -5.87 27.20
N ILE A 323 -13.07 -6.35 26.10
CA ILE A 323 -12.74 -5.85 24.75
C ILE A 323 -13.20 -4.39 24.61
N VAL A 324 -14.39 -4.05 25.11
CA VAL A 324 -14.91 -2.67 25.10
C VAL A 324 -14.00 -1.75 25.91
N ARG A 325 -13.60 -2.17 27.11
CA ARG A 325 -12.71 -1.41 27.99
C ARG A 325 -11.34 -1.18 27.35
N LEU A 326 -10.68 -2.27 26.91
CA LEU A 326 -9.36 -2.22 26.29
C LEU A 326 -9.38 -1.39 25.01
N GLY A 327 -10.36 -1.63 24.14
CA GLY A 327 -10.50 -0.91 22.89
C GLY A 327 -10.68 0.59 23.09
N THR A 328 -11.50 0.99 24.04
CA THR A 328 -11.72 2.40 24.39
C THR A 328 -10.41 3.05 24.89
N VAL A 329 -9.69 2.42 25.80
CA VAL A 329 -8.39 2.93 26.29
C VAL A 329 -7.39 3.06 25.15
N ILE A 330 -7.30 2.05 24.28
CA ILE A 330 -6.39 2.06 23.16
C ILE A 330 -6.71 3.18 22.18
N LEU A 331 -7.97 3.48 21.88
CA LEU A 331 -8.34 4.59 20.99
C LEU A 331 -7.91 5.94 21.57
N PHE A 332 -7.91 6.15 22.88
CA PHE A 332 -7.36 7.37 23.48
C PHE A 332 -5.83 7.45 23.31
N VAL A 333 -5.10 6.36 23.49
CA VAL A 333 -3.65 6.31 23.23
C VAL A 333 -3.38 6.55 21.75
N ASP A 334 -4.24 6.04 20.88
CA ASP A 334 -4.13 6.12 19.42
C ASP A 334 -4.26 7.56 18.89
N VAL A 335 -4.96 8.46 19.60
CA VAL A 335 -5.01 9.88 19.22
C VAL A 335 -3.61 10.49 19.07
N ILE A 336 -2.72 10.23 20.04
CA ILE A 336 -1.35 10.73 20.00
C ILE A 336 -0.52 9.93 18.97
N LEU A 337 -0.78 8.64 18.86
CA LEU A 337 -0.13 7.76 17.90
C LEU A 337 -0.41 8.20 16.45
N GLU A 338 -1.66 8.51 16.12
CA GLU A 338 -2.07 8.93 14.76
C GLU A 338 -1.44 10.28 14.34
N VAL A 339 -1.24 11.19 15.30
CA VAL A 339 -0.47 12.42 15.04
C VAL A 339 0.96 12.08 14.63
N GLY A 340 1.65 11.22 15.39
CA GLY A 340 3.00 10.75 15.06
C GLY A 340 3.04 10.02 13.71
N ARG A 341 2.06 9.15 13.47
CA ARG A 341 1.91 8.40 12.22
C ARG A 341 1.69 9.31 11.01
N ALA A 342 0.84 10.32 11.12
CA ALA A 342 0.61 11.29 10.05
C ALA A 342 1.90 12.06 9.71
N ILE A 343 2.67 12.47 10.71
CA ILE A 343 3.98 13.11 10.52
C ILE A 343 4.95 12.15 9.82
N ASN A 344 5.07 10.92 10.33
CA ASN A 344 5.98 9.91 9.81
C ASN A 344 5.67 9.56 8.35
N ILE A 345 4.43 9.21 8.04
CA ILE A 345 4.01 8.86 6.67
C ILE A 345 4.27 10.02 5.72
N TYR A 346 3.87 11.23 6.11
CA TYR A 346 4.04 12.39 5.25
C TYR A 346 5.51 12.73 5.03
N ALA A 347 6.31 12.83 6.09
CA ALA A 347 7.72 13.21 6.00
C ALA A 347 8.55 12.16 5.23
N THR A 348 8.27 10.87 5.40
CA THR A 348 8.89 9.79 4.64
C THR A 348 8.62 9.95 3.13
N ASN A 349 7.37 10.14 2.74
CA ASN A 349 7.02 10.32 1.32
C ASN A 349 7.60 11.63 0.75
N ALA A 350 7.61 12.72 1.52
CA ALA A 350 8.23 13.98 1.13
C ALA A 350 9.75 13.85 0.91
N LEU A 351 10.47 13.18 1.83
CA LEU A 351 11.91 12.90 1.68
C LEU A 351 12.20 12.01 0.46
N ARG A 352 11.40 10.97 0.24
CA ARG A 352 11.52 10.12 -0.96
C ARG A 352 11.29 10.92 -2.24
N ALA A 353 10.31 11.81 -2.26
CA ALA A 353 10.03 12.67 -3.41
C ALA A 353 11.18 13.62 -3.77
N THR A 354 11.99 14.01 -2.79
CA THR A 354 13.21 14.83 -3.01
C THR A 354 14.42 14.00 -3.44
N GLY A 355 14.36 12.66 -3.38
CA GLY A 355 15.47 11.76 -3.66
C GLY A 355 16.27 11.32 -2.44
N ASP A 356 15.93 11.78 -1.23
CA ASP A 356 16.55 11.34 0.02
C ASP A 356 15.89 10.07 0.55
N VAL A 357 16.08 8.96 -0.15
CA VAL A 357 15.37 7.69 0.06
C VAL A 357 16.03 6.83 1.14
N ASN A 358 17.36 6.82 1.18
CA ASN A 358 18.11 5.96 2.09
C ASN A 358 17.93 6.36 3.57
N TYR A 359 17.76 7.67 3.84
CA TYR A 359 17.62 8.13 5.21
C TYR A 359 16.35 7.63 5.89
N PRO A 360 15.15 7.75 5.30
CA PRO A 360 13.94 7.13 5.85
C PRO A 360 14.06 5.62 6.01
N PHE A 361 14.68 4.91 5.05
CA PHE A 361 14.88 3.48 5.12
C PHE A 361 15.69 3.05 6.35
N TYR A 362 16.89 3.58 6.54
CA TYR A 362 17.74 3.19 7.68
C TYR A 362 17.12 3.56 9.02
N VAL A 363 16.61 4.79 9.15
CA VAL A 363 15.95 5.24 10.38
C VAL A 363 14.67 4.43 10.63
N GLY A 364 13.88 4.19 9.58
CA GLY A 364 12.66 3.40 9.68
C GLY A 364 12.92 2.01 10.21
N VAL A 365 13.86 1.28 9.60
CA VAL A 365 14.22 -0.08 10.05
C VAL A 365 14.75 -0.09 11.47
N VAL A 366 15.75 0.75 11.78
CA VAL A 366 16.39 0.74 13.11
C VAL A 366 15.40 1.10 14.22
N VAL A 367 14.64 2.18 14.05
CA VAL A 367 13.71 2.64 15.10
C VAL A 367 12.56 1.64 15.26
N GLN A 368 12.02 1.12 14.18
CA GLN A 368 10.91 0.16 14.22
C GLN A 368 11.29 -1.14 14.95
N TRP A 369 12.44 -1.74 14.65
CA TRP A 369 12.85 -2.98 15.32
C TRP A 369 13.26 -2.75 16.77
N SER A 370 13.93 -1.65 17.08
CA SER A 370 14.32 -1.36 18.47
C SER A 370 13.15 -0.87 19.32
N ILE A 371 12.28 -0.02 18.80
CA ILE A 371 11.20 0.59 19.60
C ILE A 371 9.88 -0.17 19.42
N ALA A 372 9.33 -0.29 18.19
CA ALA A 372 8.02 -0.94 18.06
C ALA A 372 8.11 -2.40 18.51
N VAL A 373 9.12 -3.15 18.06
CA VAL A 373 9.28 -4.57 18.39
C VAL A 373 9.92 -4.73 19.78
N GLY A 374 11.06 -4.10 20.05
CA GLY A 374 11.79 -4.24 21.30
C GLY A 374 11.01 -3.71 22.51
N CYS A 375 10.54 -2.46 22.47
CA CYS A 375 9.70 -1.93 23.56
C CYS A 375 8.30 -2.57 23.55
N GLY A 376 7.79 -3.02 22.41
CA GLY A 376 6.54 -3.78 22.36
C GLY A 376 6.59 -5.06 23.18
N TYR A 377 7.68 -5.85 23.02
CA TYR A 377 7.94 -7.00 23.86
C TYR A 377 8.10 -6.60 25.34
N LEU A 378 8.91 -5.58 25.61
CA LEU A 378 9.23 -5.15 26.98
C LEU A 378 8.00 -4.66 27.72
N PHE A 379 7.21 -3.75 27.14
CA PHE A 379 6.03 -3.17 27.79
C PHE A 379 4.86 -4.13 27.78
N GLY A 380 4.61 -4.80 26.64
CA GLY A 380 3.46 -5.69 26.48
C GLY A 380 3.57 -6.97 27.28
N LEU A 381 4.68 -7.68 27.15
CA LEU A 381 4.89 -9.02 27.71
C LEU A 381 5.72 -9.00 29.00
N TYR A 382 6.90 -8.40 29.00
CA TYR A 382 7.83 -8.49 30.13
C TYR A 382 7.34 -7.68 31.35
N TRP A 383 6.88 -6.43 31.14
CA TRP A 383 6.27 -5.62 32.23
C TRP A 383 4.79 -5.94 32.48
N GLY A 384 4.16 -6.74 31.63
CA GLY A 384 2.78 -7.17 31.81
C GLY A 384 1.73 -6.08 31.58
N TRP A 385 2.06 -4.97 30.87
CA TRP A 385 1.09 -3.93 30.54
C TRP A 385 0.10 -4.36 29.44
N GLY A 386 0.28 -5.56 28.90
CA GLY A 386 -0.60 -6.14 27.90
C GLY A 386 -0.67 -5.34 26.60
N LEU A 387 -1.85 -5.33 25.97
CA LEU A 387 -2.07 -4.68 24.70
C LEU A 387 -1.84 -3.15 24.76
N VAL A 388 -2.18 -2.51 25.88
CA VAL A 388 -1.94 -1.06 26.07
C VAL A 388 -0.45 -0.75 26.03
N GLY A 389 0.37 -1.58 26.66
CA GLY A 389 1.84 -1.46 26.63
C GLY A 389 2.40 -1.53 25.20
N MET A 390 1.87 -2.43 24.38
CA MET A 390 2.26 -2.52 22.96
C MET A 390 1.85 -1.27 22.18
N TRP A 391 0.66 -0.72 22.43
CA TRP A 391 0.24 0.55 21.81
C TRP A 391 1.12 1.73 22.23
N CYS A 392 1.57 1.75 23.48
CA CYS A 392 2.56 2.75 23.93
C CYS A 392 3.90 2.63 23.16
N ALA A 393 4.34 1.41 22.88
CA ALA A 393 5.54 1.20 22.06
C ALA A 393 5.35 1.68 20.60
N PHE A 394 4.17 1.43 20.01
CA PHE A 394 3.85 1.94 18.66
C PHE A 394 3.76 3.47 18.65
N LEU A 395 3.16 4.06 19.70
CA LEU A 395 3.13 5.51 19.87
C LEU A 395 4.54 6.11 19.91
N LEU A 396 5.46 5.50 20.68
CA LEU A 396 6.83 5.95 20.77
C LEU A 396 7.56 5.82 19.44
N ASP A 397 7.40 4.70 18.73
CA ASP A 397 7.99 4.44 17.43
C ASP A 397 7.58 5.50 16.40
N GLU A 398 6.27 5.71 16.23
CA GLU A 398 5.75 6.66 15.25
C GLU A 398 6.17 8.11 15.54
N ASN A 399 6.13 8.52 16.81
CA ASN A 399 6.52 9.86 17.21
C ASN A 399 8.04 10.09 17.10
N ILE A 400 8.87 9.13 17.49
CA ILE A 400 10.34 9.25 17.38
C ILE A 400 10.74 9.33 15.91
N ARG A 401 10.22 8.45 15.05
CA ARG A 401 10.46 8.54 13.60
C ARG A 401 9.97 9.87 13.04
N GLY A 402 8.77 10.29 13.42
CA GLY A 402 8.22 11.59 13.02
C GLY A 402 9.14 12.75 13.37
N ILE A 403 9.62 12.83 14.62
CA ILE A 403 10.55 13.88 15.08
C ILE A 403 11.87 13.85 14.28
N ILE A 404 12.43 12.65 14.07
CA ILE A 404 13.70 12.50 13.32
C ILE A 404 13.50 12.98 11.88
N PHE A 405 12.41 12.62 11.22
CA PHE A 405 12.14 13.02 9.84
C PHE A 405 11.81 14.51 9.70
N VAL A 406 11.09 15.10 10.66
CA VAL A 406 10.88 16.56 10.69
C VAL A 406 12.21 17.31 10.86
N ARG A 407 13.09 16.83 11.74
CA ARG A 407 14.46 17.41 11.88
C ARG A 407 15.23 17.28 10.57
N ARG A 408 15.15 16.13 9.90
CA ARG A 408 15.76 15.94 8.58
C ARG A 408 15.19 16.88 7.54
N TRP A 409 13.87 17.07 7.50
CA TRP A 409 13.20 18.01 6.61
C TRP A 409 13.66 19.46 6.86
N ASN A 410 13.64 19.88 8.11
CA ASN A 410 14.04 21.24 8.50
C ASN A 410 15.54 21.53 8.25
N SER A 411 16.41 20.53 8.28
CA SER A 411 17.84 20.67 8.00
C SER A 411 18.16 20.95 6.52
N MET A 412 17.17 20.86 5.62
CA MET A 412 17.33 21.07 4.17
C MET A 412 18.39 20.18 3.50
N LYS A 413 18.91 19.14 4.19
CA LYS A 413 19.94 18.23 3.63
C LYS A 413 19.44 17.43 2.43
N TRP A 414 18.13 17.27 2.28
CA TRP A 414 17.48 16.67 1.14
C TRP A 414 17.55 17.51 -0.15
N ALA A 415 17.74 18.84 -0.03
CA ALA A 415 17.70 19.77 -1.17
C ALA A 415 18.73 19.46 -2.28
N LYS A 416 19.82 18.76 -1.94
CA LYS A 416 20.90 18.35 -2.86
C LYS A 416 20.76 16.93 -3.38
N LYS A 417 19.66 16.23 -3.06
CA LYS A 417 19.45 14.80 -3.36
C LYS A 417 18.62 14.55 -4.64
N GLY A 418 18.05 15.59 -5.23
CA GLY A 418 17.23 15.47 -6.44
C GLY A 418 17.94 14.81 -7.62
N PHE A 419 17.19 14.12 -8.45
CA PHE A 419 17.68 13.39 -9.64
C PHE A 419 17.87 14.31 -10.85
N VAL A 420 17.30 15.49 -10.82
CA VAL A 420 17.45 16.51 -11.87
C VAL A 420 18.67 17.36 -11.55
N LYS A 421 19.73 17.12 -12.29
CA LYS A 421 20.91 17.97 -12.29
C LYS A 421 20.75 19.16 -13.22
#